data_52d92a2229e8cdc4296a1ed3a2c453dd
#
_entry.id   52d92a2229e8cdc4296a1ed3a2c453dd
#
_cell.length_a   1.000
_cell.length_b   1.000
_cell.length_c   1.000
_cell.angle_alpha   90.00
_cell.angle_beta   90.00
_cell.angle_gamma   90.00
#
_symmetry.space_group_name_H-M   'P 1'
#
loop_
_entity.id
_entity.type
_entity.pdbx_description
1 polymer ?
#
loop_
_entity_poly.entity_id
_entity_poly.type
_entity_poly.pdbx_seq_one_letter_code
_entity_poly.pdbx_strand_id
1 'polypeptide(L)' 'MERNINRIKVVLVDKRKTNKWLSEQLGVAPTTVSKWCTNAAQPPLETLIAIANALEVSVQELVRQEEFKPET' A
#
# COMPACT_ATOMS: atom_id res chain seq x y z
N MET A 1 12.15 14.82 -3.48
CA MET A 1 10.88 15.00 -2.81
C MET A 1 10.10 13.70 -2.87
N GLU A 2 9.63 13.26 -1.73
CA GLU A 2 8.88 12.00 -1.67
C GLU A 2 7.46 12.23 -2.13
N ARG A 3 6.94 11.22 -2.82
CA ARG A 3 5.54 11.23 -3.23
C ARG A 3 4.80 10.14 -2.46
N ASN A 4 3.69 10.50 -1.86
CA ASN A 4 2.83 9.55 -1.15
C ASN A 4 1.82 8.99 -2.15
N ILE A 5 2.29 8.12 -3.02
CA ILE A 5 1.44 7.62 -4.11
C ILE A 5 0.56 6.46 -3.67
N ASN A 6 0.90 5.78 -2.58
CA ASN A 6 0.01 4.76 -2.07
C ASN A 6 -0.54 5.19 -0.72
N ARG A 7 -1.70 4.64 -0.38
CA ARG A 7 -2.40 4.90 0.88
C ARG A 7 -2.46 3.65 1.73
N ILE A 8 -1.47 2.76 1.59
CA ILE A 8 -1.51 1.47 2.30
C ILE A 8 -1.59 1.68 3.80
N LYS A 9 -0.78 2.60 4.34
CA LYS A 9 -0.78 2.86 5.78
C LYS A 9 -2.14 3.36 6.25
N VAL A 10 -2.75 4.27 5.49
CA VAL A 10 -4.05 4.82 5.86
C VAL A 10 -5.09 3.70 5.92
N VAL A 11 -5.09 2.83 4.92
CA VAL A 11 -6.08 1.76 4.88
C VAL A 11 -5.82 0.74 5.98
N LEU A 12 -4.54 0.43 6.28
CA LEU A 12 -4.23 -0.46 7.40
C LEU A 12 -4.80 0.10 8.71
N VAL A 13 -4.58 1.39 8.95
CA VAL A 13 -5.08 2.03 10.17
C VAL A 13 -6.61 1.98 10.20
N ASP A 14 -7.25 2.28 9.08
CA ASP A 14 -8.71 2.23 9.00
C ASP A 14 -9.25 0.85 9.31
N LYS A 15 -8.55 -0.19 8.86
CA LYS A 15 -8.96 -1.57 9.08
C LYS A 15 -8.44 -2.13 10.40
N ARG A 16 -7.70 -1.33 11.15
CA ARG A 16 -7.11 -1.72 12.44
C ARG A 16 -6.17 -2.92 12.29
N LYS A 17 -5.36 -2.86 11.22
CA LYS A 17 -4.37 -3.88 10.94
C LYS A 17 -2.98 -3.28 11.04
N THR A 18 -1.99 -4.14 11.26
CA THR A 18 -0.60 -3.73 11.44
C THR A 18 0.23 -4.12 10.23
N ASN A 19 1.42 -3.49 10.13
CA ASN A 19 2.39 -3.90 9.11
C ASN A 19 2.74 -5.37 9.24
N LYS A 20 2.90 -5.84 10.48
CA LYS A 20 3.22 -7.23 10.73
C LYS A 20 2.13 -8.16 10.22
N TRP A 21 0.88 -7.79 10.48
CA TRP A 21 -0.24 -8.59 10.00
C TRP A 21 -0.19 -8.70 8.47
N LEU A 22 0.04 -7.57 7.80
CA LEU A 22 0.06 -7.59 6.34
C LEU A 22 1.23 -8.41 5.81
N SER A 23 2.40 -8.28 6.46
CA SER A 23 3.56 -9.07 6.04
C SER A 23 3.28 -10.56 6.14
N GLU A 24 2.55 -10.97 7.18
CA GLU A 24 2.19 -12.38 7.36
C GLU A 24 1.19 -12.82 6.30
N GLN A 25 0.24 -11.96 5.96
CA GLN A 25 -0.74 -12.30 4.94
C GLN A 25 -0.09 -12.49 3.58
N LEU A 26 0.95 -11.74 3.28
CA LEU A 26 1.58 -11.76 1.97
C LEU A 26 2.82 -12.64 1.91
N GLY A 27 3.32 -13.09 3.07
CA GLY A 27 4.54 -13.88 3.09
C GLY A 27 5.79 -13.08 2.76
N VAL A 28 5.82 -11.78 3.09
CA VAL A 28 6.97 -10.93 2.86
C VAL A 28 7.49 -10.41 4.18
N ALA A 29 8.71 -9.86 4.17
CA ALA A 29 9.32 -9.33 5.39
C ALA A 29 8.58 -8.08 5.87
N PRO A 30 8.47 -7.88 7.19
CA PRO A 30 7.85 -6.66 7.70
C PRO A 30 8.54 -5.38 7.25
N THR A 31 9.86 -5.43 7.04
CA THR A 31 10.59 -4.27 6.54
C THR A 31 10.15 -3.88 5.14
N THR A 32 9.78 -4.88 4.32
CA THR A 32 9.26 -4.62 2.98
C THR A 32 7.94 -3.87 3.06
N VAL A 33 7.04 -4.32 3.93
CA VAL A 33 5.75 -3.63 4.12
C VAL A 33 5.98 -2.22 4.64
N SER A 34 6.91 -2.06 5.56
CA SER A 34 7.22 -0.74 6.10
C SER A 34 7.65 0.24 5.00
N LYS A 35 8.47 -0.23 4.06
CA LYS A 35 8.88 0.62 2.94
C LYS A 35 7.70 1.03 2.08
N TRP A 36 6.75 0.15 1.88
CA TRP A 36 5.53 0.49 1.14
C TRP A 36 4.71 1.52 1.90
N CYS A 37 4.57 1.33 3.21
CA CYS A 37 3.75 2.23 4.03
C CYS A 37 4.32 3.64 4.08
N THR A 38 5.64 3.77 4.01
CA THR A 38 6.29 5.09 4.02
C THR A 38 6.48 5.66 2.62
N ASN A 39 6.05 4.91 1.61
CA ASN A 39 6.25 5.27 0.20
C ASN A 39 7.72 5.37 -0.21
N ALA A 40 8.61 4.73 0.56
CA ALA A 40 10.01 4.61 0.18
C ALA A 40 10.16 3.68 -1.02
N ALA A 41 9.26 2.72 -1.16
CA ALA A 41 9.20 1.82 -2.29
C ALA A 41 7.73 1.49 -2.53
N GLN A 42 7.43 1.00 -3.73
CA GLN A 42 6.06 0.65 -4.08
C GLN A 42 5.96 -0.84 -4.35
N PRO A 43 4.85 -1.47 -3.97
CA PRO A 43 4.67 -2.88 -4.29
C PRO A 43 4.45 -3.06 -5.79
N PRO A 44 4.86 -4.21 -6.33
CA PRO A 44 4.48 -4.55 -7.70
C PRO A 44 2.96 -4.61 -7.84
N LEU A 45 2.47 -4.49 -9.07
CA LEU A 45 1.04 -4.47 -9.30
C LEU A 45 0.34 -5.71 -8.74
N GLU A 46 0.91 -6.89 -8.95
CA GLU A 46 0.31 -8.12 -8.43
C GLU A 46 0.21 -8.09 -6.92
N THR A 47 1.25 -7.56 -6.28
CA THR A 47 1.26 -7.46 -4.82
C THR A 47 0.24 -6.44 -4.35
N LEU A 48 0.09 -5.33 -5.09
CA LEU A 48 -0.90 -4.33 -4.74
C LEU A 48 -2.31 -4.93 -4.76
N ILE A 49 -2.60 -5.75 -5.76
CA ILE A 49 -3.88 -6.44 -5.84
C ILE A 49 -4.05 -7.39 -4.65
N ALA A 50 -3.00 -8.10 -4.27
CA ALA A 50 -3.05 -8.99 -3.12
C ALA A 50 -3.31 -8.22 -1.84
N ILE A 51 -2.71 -7.04 -1.69
CA ILE A 51 -2.94 -6.19 -0.53
C ILE A 51 -4.41 -5.76 -0.48
N ALA A 52 -4.96 -5.34 -1.62
CA ALA A 52 -6.35 -4.93 -1.68
C ALA A 52 -7.28 -6.06 -1.26
N ASN A 53 -7.00 -7.27 -1.76
CA ASN A 53 -7.81 -8.43 -1.40
C ASN A 53 -7.70 -8.75 0.08
N ALA A 54 -6.48 -8.68 0.64
CA ALA A 54 -6.29 -8.98 2.06
C ALA A 54 -7.02 -7.99 2.94
N LEU A 55 -7.07 -6.73 2.53
CA LEU A 55 -7.74 -5.67 3.29
C LEU A 55 -9.20 -5.51 2.91
N GLU A 56 -9.67 -6.25 1.91
CA GLU A 56 -11.06 -6.21 1.45
C GLU A 56 -11.45 -4.82 0.98
N VAL A 57 -10.58 -4.23 0.20
CA VAL A 57 -10.82 -2.93 -0.41
C VAL A 57 -10.50 -3.02 -1.89
N SER A 58 -10.92 -2.02 -2.65
CA SER A 58 -10.54 -1.96 -4.06
C SER A 58 -9.11 -1.42 -4.19
N VAL A 59 -8.46 -1.75 -5.31
CA VAL A 59 -7.11 -1.23 -5.57
C VAL A 59 -7.13 0.29 -5.60
N GLN A 60 -8.21 0.89 -6.07
CA GLN A 60 -8.31 2.35 -6.13
C GLN A 60 -8.16 2.99 -4.76
N GLU A 61 -8.56 2.31 -3.70
CA GLU A 61 -8.44 2.87 -2.36
C GLU A 61 -7.01 2.87 -1.86
N LEU A 62 -6.12 2.15 -2.54
CA LEU A 62 -4.72 2.06 -2.13
C LEU A 62 -3.82 3.03 -2.87
N VAL A 63 -4.33 3.80 -3.81
CA VAL A 63 -3.49 4.69 -4.61
C VAL A 63 -4.00 6.11 -4.54
N ARG A 64 -3.07 7.05 -4.76
CA ARG A 64 -3.39 8.48 -4.78
C ARG A 64 -3.20 8.96 -6.21
N GLN A 65 -4.24 8.83 -6.99
CA GLN A 65 -4.18 9.16 -8.42
C GLN A 65 -3.81 10.63 -8.62
N GLU A 66 -4.26 11.50 -7.76
CA GLU A 66 -4.03 12.93 -7.92
C GLU A 66 -2.55 13.30 -7.80
N GLU A 67 -1.72 12.40 -7.22
CA GLU A 67 -0.28 12.65 -7.14
C GLU A 67 0.43 12.45 -8.47
N PHE A 68 -0.27 11.90 -9.46
CA PHE A 68 0.32 11.55 -10.75
C PHE A 68 -0.50 12.11 -11.90
N LYS A 69 -1.00 13.34 -11.74
CA LYS A 69 -1.71 13.97 -12.84
C LYS A 69 -0.75 14.25 -13.99
N PRO A 70 -1.08 13.81 -15.19
CA PRO A 70 -0.22 14.15 -16.32
C PRO A 70 -0.29 15.64 -16.57
N GLU A 71 0.84 16.19 -17.01
CA GLU A 71 0.88 17.56 -17.46
C GLU A 71 0.47 17.59 -18.90
N THR A 72 -0.44 18.45 -19.23
CA THR A 72 -0.90 18.57 -20.61
C THR A 72 -0.86 20.01 -21.06
#